data_48e5deb596ab759921d736fc231c3d9c
#
_entry.id   48e5deb596ab759921d736fc231c3d9c
#
_cell.length_a   1.000
_cell.length_b   1.000
_cell.length_c   1.000
_cell.angle_alpha   90.00
_cell.angle_beta   90.00
_cell.angle_gamma   90.00
#
_symmetry.space_group_name_H-M   'P 1'
#
loop_
_entity.id
_entity.type
_entity.pdbx_description
1 polymer ?
#
loop_
_entity_poly.entity_id
_entity_poly.type
_entity_poly.pdbx_seq_one_letter_code
_entity_poly.pdbx_strand_id
1 'polypeptide(L)' 'MNKQRKQKIRDVRKEIENCKDNLQKILDEEQDYFDNMPENLQGSMRGSDSEDAIDTMESCIEDLENIIKELTEI' A
#
# COMPACT_ATOMS: atom_id res chain seq x y z
N MET A 1 13.68 8.22 -25.18
CA MET A 1 13.36 6.76 -25.06
C MET A 1 12.43 6.37 -26.21
N ASN A 2 12.58 5.17 -26.78
CA ASN A 2 11.74 4.75 -27.89
C ASN A 2 10.34 4.30 -27.44
N LYS A 3 9.43 4.16 -28.41
CA LYS A 3 8.03 3.81 -28.15
C LYS A 3 7.86 2.45 -27.47
N GLN A 4 8.67 1.47 -27.86
CA GLN A 4 8.57 0.11 -27.29
C GLN A 4 8.93 0.09 -25.81
N ARG A 5 9.99 0.78 -25.44
CA ARG A 5 10.40 0.85 -24.02
C ARG A 5 9.45 1.69 -23.19
N LYS A 6 8.90 2.77 -23.77
CA LYS A 6 7.86 3.56 -23.09
C LYS A 6 6.63 2.72 -22.81
N GLN A 7 6.23 1.86 -23.75
CA GLN A 7 5.09 0.97 -23.54
C GLN A 7 5.37 -0.06 -22.44
N LYS A 8 6.58 -0.60 -22.42
CA LYS A 8 6.99 -1.54 -21.35
C LYS A 8 6.93 -0.88 -19.97
N ILE A 9 7.33 0.38 -19.89
CA ILE A 9 7.25 1.15 -18.64
C ILE A 9 5.80 1.37 -18.23
N ARG A 10 4.92 1.69 -19.15
CA ARG A 10 3.49 1.83 -18.87
C ARG A 10 2.89 0.54 -18.33
N ASP A 11 3.30 -0.59 -18.90
CA ASP A 11 2.85 -1.92 -18.44
C ASP A 11 3.31 -2.21 -17.02
N VAL A 12 4.58 -1.91 -16.71
CA VAL A 12 5.13 -2.06 -15.36
C VAL A 12 4.42 -1.13 -14.38
N ARG A 13 4.18 0.12 -14.77
CA ARG A 13 3.46 1.07 -13.92
C ARG A 13 2.06 0.54 -13.56
N LYS A 14 1.38 -0.05 -14.55
CA LYS A 14 0.06 -0.63 -14.32
C LYS A 14 0.10 -1.80 -13.34
N GLU A 15 1.13 -2.64 -13.42
CA GLU A 15 1.35 -3.73 -12.45
C GLU A 15 1.56 -3.18 -11.05
N ILE A 16 2.32 -2.09 -10.92
CA ILE A 16 2.56 -1.43 -9.63
C ILE A 16 1.25 -0.85 -9.09
N GLU A 17 0.43 -0.23 -9.93
CA GLU A 17 -0.88 0.28 -9.54
C GLU A 17 -1.77 -0.84 -8.99
N ASN A 18 -1.77 -2.01 -9.64
CA ASN A 18 -2.53 -3.17 -9.18
C ASN A 18 -2.01 -3.67 -7.83
N CYS A 19 -0.69 -3.70 -7.65
CA CYS A 19 -0.07 -4.08 -6.37
C CYS A 19 -0.47 -3.10 -5.27
N LYS A 20 -0.46 -1.81 -5.56
CA LYS A 20 -0.89 -0.78 -4.62
C LYS A 20 -2.34 -0.98 -4.20
N ASP A 21 -3.23 -1.24 -5.16
CA ASP A 21 -4.65 -1.47 -4.88
C ASP A 21 -4.86 -2.72 -4.03
N ASN A 22 -4.10 -3.78 -4.29
CA ASN A 22 -4.15 -5.00 -3.48
C ASN A 22 -3.66 -4.74 -2.05
N LEU A 23 -2.60 -3.97 -1.90
CA LEU A 23 -2.09 -3.61 -0.58
C LEU A 23 -3.09 -2.74 0.19
N GLN A 24 -3.78 -1.82 -0.51
CA GLN A 24 -4.84 -1.00 0.09
C GLN A 24 -5.95 -1.87 0.66
N LYS A 25 -6.34 -2.93 -0.03
CA LYS A 25 -7.36 -3.86 0.46
C LYS A 25 -6.93 -4.55 1.75
N ILE A 26 -5.68 -4.97 1.82
CA ILE A 26 -5.12 -5.60 3.02
C ILE A 26 -5.10 -4.61 4.17
N LEU A 27 -4.70 -3.36 3.89
CA LEU A 27 -4.70 -2.31 4.91
C LEU A 27 -6.12 -2.08 5.43
N ASP A 28 -7.11 -1.99 4.56
CA ASP A 28 -8.50 -1.78 4.95
C ASP A 28 -9.01 -2.91 5.83
N GLU A 29 -8.65 -4.15 5.53
CA GLU A 29 -8.98 -5.33 6.35
C GLU A 29 -8.35 -5.24 7.73
N GLU A 30 -7.07 -4.87 7.80
CA GLU A 30 -6.36 -4.75 9.08
C GLU A 30 -6.89 -3.58 9.90
N GLN A 31 -7.25 -2.47 9.26
CA GLN A 31 -7.86 -1.33 9.93
C GLN A 31 -9.19 -1.72 10.56
N ASP A 32 -10.04 -2.45 9.83
CA ASP A 32 -11.32 -2.95 10.35
C ASP A 32 -11.11 -3.88 11.54
N TYR A 33 -10.12 -4.76 11.43
CA TYR A 33 -9.77 -5.67 12.52
C TYR A 33 -9.37 -4.90 13.79
N PHE A 34 -8.52 -3.89 13.65
CA PHE A 34 -8.10 -3.06 14.78
C PHE A 34 -9.25 -2.24 15.35
N ASP A 35 -10.07 -1.63 14.50
CA ASP A 35 -11.19 -0.78 14.93
C ASP A 35 -12.27 -1.59 15.69
N ASN A 36 -12.43 -2.86 15.34
CA ASN A 36 -13.38 -3.77 16.01
C ASN A 36 -12.81 -4.45 17.24
N MET A 37 -11.55 -4.21 17.56
CA MET A 37 -10.89 -4.78 18.71
C MET A 37 -11.38 -4.06 19.99
N PRO A 38 -11.70 -4.77 21.07
CA PRO A 38 -12.03 -4.13 22.35
C PRO A 38 -10.92 -3.21 22.82
N GLU A 39 -11.28 -2.09 23.46
CA GLU A 39 -10.30 -1.08 23.92
C GLU A 39 -9.15 -1.66 24.73
N ASN A 40 -9.44 -2.62 25.62
CA ASN A 40 -8.40 -3.24 26.45
C ASN A 40 -7.43 -4.10 25.63
N LEU A 41 -7.80 -4.52 24.43
CA LEU A 41 -6.94 -5.26 23.52
C LEU A 41 -6.21 -4.36 22.54
N GLN A 42 -6.74 -3.18 22.24
CA GLN A 42 -6.08 -2.22 21.36
C GLN A 42 -4.74 -1.76 21.94
N GLY A 43 -4.66 -1.61 23.25
CA GLY A 43 -3.43 -1.27 23.95
C GLY A 43 -2.51 -2.45 24.23
N SER A 44 -2.91 -3.67 23.86
CA SER A 44 -2.13 -4.89 24.04
C SER A 44 -1.08 -5.05 22.95
N MET A 45 -0.24 -6.09 23.08
CA MET A 45 0.74 -6.42 22.04
C MET A 45 0.08 -6.71 20.68
N ARG A 46 -1.08 -7.38 20.69
CA ARG A 46 -1.84 -7.66 19.47
C ARG A 46 -2.31 -6.37 18.79
N GLY A 47 -2.81 -5.41 19.56
CA GLY A 47 -3.20 -4.11 19.06
C GLY A 47 -2.02 -3.31 18.54
N SER A 48 -0.90 -3.33 19.25
CA SER A 48 0.34 -2.66 18.86
C SER A 48 0.88 -3.23 17.55
N ASP A 49 0.87 -4.56 17.38
CA ASP A 49 1.30 -5.21 16.15
C ASP A 49 0.41 -4.79 14.97
N SER A 50 -0.88 -4.68 15.18
CA SER A 50 -1.84 -4.24 14.17
C SER A 50 -1.58 -2.79 13.76
N GLU A 51 -1.38 -1.89 14.73
CA GLU A 51 -1.05 -0.49 14.47
C GLU A 51 0.24 -0.36 13.66
N ASP A 52 1.27 -1.11 14.04
CA ASP A 52 2.56 -1.09 13.35
C ASP A 52 2.41 -1.57 11.90
N ALA A 53 1.63 -2.62 11.69
CA ALA A 53 1.36 -3.13 10.34
C ALA A 53 0.60 -2.11 9.48
N ILE A 54 -0.39 -1.44 10.06
CA ILE A 54 -1.17 -0.39 9.39
C ILE A 54 -0.25 0.75 8.99
N ASP A 55 0.57 1.25 9.91
CA ASP A 55 1.50 2.35 9.65
C ASP A 55 2.50 1.98 8.55
N THR A 56 3.04 0.77 8.58
CA THR A 56 3.97 0.29 7.56
C THR A 56 3.30 0.22 6.19
N MET A 57 2.07 -0.32 6.13
CA MET A 57 1.33 -0.42 4.86
C MET A 57 0.99 0.96 4.31
N GLU A 58 0.58 1.91 5.16
CA GLU A 58 0.30 3.28 4.73
C GLU A 58 1.54 3.93 4.12
N SER A 59 2.69 3.77 4.76
CA SER A 59 3.96 4.28 4.26
C SER A 59 4.34 3.65 2.92
N CYS A 60 4.17 2.33 2.80
CA CYS A 60 4.45 1.61 1.55
C CYS A 60 3.54 2.06 0.41
N ILE A 61 2.27 2.28 0.69
CA ILE A 61 1.31 2.77 -0.31
C ILE A 61 1.72 4.16 -0.81
N GLU A 62 2.11 5.04 0.08
CA GLU A 62 2.60 6.37 -0.27
C GLU A 62 3.85 6.27 -1.16
N ASP A 63 4.79 5.38 -0.80
CA ASP A 63 5.99 5.15 -1.61
C ASP A 63 5.64 4.63 -3.00
N LEU A 64 4.68 3.70 -3.11
CA LEU A 64 4.22 3.18 -4.39
C LEU A 64 3.56 4.27 -5.25
N GLU A 65 2.77 5.15 -4.64
CA GLU A 65 2.18 6.28 -5.34
C GLU A 65 3.24 7.21 -5.91
N ASN A 66 4.31 7.47 -5.15
CA ASN A 66 5.43 8.28 -5.60
C ASN A 66 6.18 7.61 -6.77
N ILE A 67 6.38 6.30 -6.70
CA ILE A 67 7.00 5.53 -7.78
C ILE A 67 6.16 5.61 -9.05
N ILE A 68 4.85 5.42 -8.93
CA ILE A 68 3.92 5.53 -10.07
C ILE A 68 4.01 6.91 -10.71
N LYS A 69 4.03 7.95 -9.88
CA LYS A 69 4.13 9.33 -10.34
C LYS A 69 5.44 9.56 -11.11
N GLU A 70 6.56 9.08 -10.57
CA GLU A 70 7.86 9.19 -11.23
C GLU A 70 7.88 8.49 -12.58
N LEU A 71 7.32 7.28 -12.65
CA LEU A 71 7.24 6.52 -13.91
C LEU A 71 6.32 7.20 -14.91
N THR A 72 5.31 7.92 -14.46
CA THR A 72 4.39 8.67 -15.33
C THR A 72 5.12 9.81 -16.06
N GLU A 73 6.22 10.33 -15.50
CA GLU A 73 7.00 11.41 -16.10
C GLU A 73 7.86 10.93 -17.27
N ILE A 74 8.04 9.66 -17.47
CA ILE A 74 8.73 9.11 -18.63
C ILE A 74 7.80 9.04 -19.82
#